data_49ac07b73bb65b11ca0eae8d8f293865
#
_entry.id   49ac07b73bb65b11ca0eae8d8f293865
#
_cell.length_a   1.000
_cell.length_b   1.000
_cell.length_c   1.000
_cell.angle_alpha   90.00
_cell.angle_beta   90.00
_cell.angle_gamma   90.00
#
_symmetry.space_group_name_H-M   'P 1'
#
loop_
_entity.id
_entity.type
_entity.pdbx_description
1 polymer ?
#
loop_
_entity_poly.entity_id
_entity_poly.type
_entity_poly.pdbx_seq_one_letter_code
_entity_poly.pdbx_strand_id
1 'polypeptide(L)'
;TLFRSGWFAVHARDLPWRSPDCSPWGVLVSEIMLQQTPVVRVLPRWREWLERWPTPADLAVAPTADVLTAWDRLGYPRRALRLQEAARAVVGRHDGRVPADPAALRALPGIGEYTAAAVASFAFGIPETVVDTNVRRVIARAVAGEALPGRSLTRAEMRRAQALMPEDPARANAWNAAVMELGALVCTARSPACDRCPLAETCAWVAAGSPPPVEVPRGQAWAGTDRQVRGAVMAA
;
A
#
# COMPACT_ATOMS: atom_id res chain seq x y z
N THR A 1 -8.73 10.09 -19.99
CA THR A 1 -8.33 8.97 -19.10
C THR A 1 -6.83 8.98 -18.94
N LEU A 2 -6.30 9.29 -17.77
CA LEU A 2 -4.86 9.43 -17.46
C LEU A 2 -4.05 8.15 -17.66
N PHE A 3 -4.66 7.01 -17.93
CA PHE A 3 -3.95 5.73 -18.03
C PHE A 3 -4.44 4.93 -19.24
N ARG A 4 -3.55 4.69 -20.20
CA ARG A 4 -3.76 3.63 -21.18
C ARG A 4 -3.48 2.30 -20.48
N SER A 5 -4.50 1.48 -20.29
CA SER A 5 -4.47 0.17 -19.60
C SER A 5 -3.39 -0.81 -20.09
N GLY A 6 -2.86 -0.60 -21.29
CA GLY A 6 -1.80 -1.43 -21.89
C GLY A 6 -0.46 -1.43 -21.12
N TRP A 7 -0.05 -0.31 -20.54
CA TRP A 7 1.23 -0.25 -19.82
C TRP A 7 1.25 -1.19 -18.60
N PHE A 8 0.20 -1.15 -17.79
CA PHE A 8 0.12 -1.98 -16.57
C PHE A 8 0.09 -3.47 -16.91
N ALA A 9 -0.64 -3.87 -17.94
CA ALA A 9 -0.71 -5.27 -18.39
C ALA A 9 0.66 -5.85 -18.76
N VAL A 10 1.57 -5.00 -19.28
CA VAL A 10 2.91 -5.43 -19.73
C VAL A 10 3.96 -5.33 -18.62
N HIS A 11 3.84 -4.35 -17.72
CA HIS A 11 4.92 -3.99 -16.78
C HIS A 11 4.58 -4.28 -15.31
N ALA A 12 3.36 -4.74 -15.01
CA ALA A 12 2.99 -5.08 -13.66
C ALA A 12 3.89 -6.19 -13.10
N ARG A 13 4.36 -6.00 -11.86
CA ARG A 13 5.07 -7.08 -11.15
C ARG A 13 4.08 -8.20 -10.85
N ASP A 14 4.54 -9.42 -11.01
CA ASP A 14 3.81 -10.61 -10.55
C ASP A 14 3.91 -10.69 -9.01
N LEU A 15 2.84 -10.27 -8.36
CA LEU A 15 2.73 -10.27 -6.89
C LEU A 15 1.58 -11.19 -6.47
N PRO A 16 1.82 -12.20 -5.61
CA PRO A 16 0.83 -13.24 -5.31
C PRO A 16 -0.46 -12.69 -4.70
N TRP A 17 -0.40 -11.57 -3.98
CA TRP A 17 -1.60 -10.89 -3.46
C TRP A 17 -2.43 -10.15 -4.51
N ARG A 18 -1.99 -10.15 -5.79
CA ARG A 18 -2.73 -9.66 -6.95
C ARG A 18 -3.35 -10.78 -7.77
N SER A 19 -3.02 -12.04 -7.44
CA SER A 19 -3.65 -13.20 -8.09
C SER A 19 -5.16 -13.19 -7.85
N PRO A 20 -5.98 -13.54 -8.86
CA PRO A 20 -7.41 -13.75 -8.68
C PRO A 20 -7.75 -14.80 -7.62
N ASP A 21 -6.84 -15.76 -7.38
CA ASP A 21 -7.00 -16.82 -6.39
C ASP A 21 -6.58 -16.40 -4.97
N CYS A 22 -6.04 -15.18 -4.80
CA CYS A 22 -5.66 -14.68 -3.48
C CYS A 22 -6.90 -14.36 -2.65
N SER A 23 -6.98 -14.99 -1.48
CA SER A 23 -8.08 -14.72 -0.56
C SER A 23 -8.09 -13.27 -0.06
N PRO A 24 -9.26 -12.71 0.33
CA PRO A 24 -9.32 -11.39 0.97
C PRO A 24 -8.46 -11.28 2.23
N TRP A 25 -8.25 -12.39 2.94
CA TRP A 25 -7.30 -12.45 4.04
C TRP A 25 -5.86 -12.25 3.57
N GLY A 26 -5.44 -12.92 2.51
CA GLY A 26 -4.12 -12.74 1.92
C GLY A 26 -3.85 -11.30 1.47
N VAL A 27 -4.85 -10.65 0.87
CA VAL A 27 -4.78 -9.23 0.51
C VAL A 27 -4.62 -8.36 1.75
N LEU A 28 -5.44 -8.56 2.80
CA LEU A 28 -5.35 -7.80 4.05
C LEU A 28 -3.96 -7.95 4.71
N VAL A 29 -3.43 -9.18 4.77
CA VAL A 29 -2.09 -9.45 5.29
C VAL A 29 -1.03 -8.69 4.51
N SER A 30 -1.09 -8.71 3.17
CA SER A 30 -0.13 -7.98 2.32
C SER A 30 -0.17 -6.48 2.58
N GLU A 31 -1.36 -5.88 2.67
CA GLU A 31 -1.52 -4.44 2.91
C GLU A 31 -0.93 -4.00 4.25
N ILE A 32 -1.06 -4.82 5.30
CA ILE A 32 -0.45 -4.51 6.60
C ILE A 32 1.06 -4.73 6.57
N MET A 33 1.55 -5.78 5.91
CA MET A 33 2.99 -6.04 5.80
C MET A 33 3.71 -4.97 4.98
N LEU A 34 3.08 -4.47 3.92
CA LEU A 34 3.63 -3.45 3.02
C LEU A 34 3.71 -2.04 3.62
N GLN A 35 3.05 -1.78 4.76
CA GLN A 35 3.17 -0.50 5.44
C GLN A 35 4.65 -0.21 5.78
N GLN A 36 5.25 0.77 5.09
CA GLN A 36 6.66 1.18 5.27
C GLN A 36 7.69 0.06 5.10
N THR A 37 7.34 -1.04 4.43
CA THR A 37 8.24 -2.18 4.18
C THR A 37 8.29 -2.48 2.68
N PRO A 38 9.48 -2.55 2.07
CA PRO A 38 9.63 -2.87 0.65
C PRO A 38 9.10 -4.26 0.29
N VAL A 39 8.52 -4.39 -0.91
CA VAL A 39 7.98 -5.65 -1.46
C VAL A 39 8.97 -6.81 -1.35
N VAL A 40 10.24 -6.59 -1.68
CA VAL A 40 11.28 -7.63 -1.63
C VAL A 40 11.43 -8.27 -0.26
N ARG A 41 11.13 -7.54 0.82
CA ARG A 41 11.16 -8.06 2.19
C ARG A 41 9.85 -8.69 2.61
N VAL A 42 8.74 -8.19 2.07
CA VAL A 42 7.39 -8.68 2.39
C VAL A 42 7.10 -10.00 1.71
N LEU A 43 7.47 -10.15 0.44
CA LEU A 43 7.08 -11.31 -0.39
C LEU A 43 7.43 -12.69 0.24
N PRO A 44 8.64 -12.96 0.70
CA PRO A 44 8.95 -14.25 1.35
C PRO A 44 8.17 -14.43 2.65
N ARG A 45 8.05 -13.39 3.48
CA ARG A 45 7.34 -13.46 4.77
C ARG A 45 5.83 -13.63 4.61
N TRP A 46 5.25 -13.01 3.59
CA TRP A 46 3.83 -13.17 3.28
C TRP A 46 3.50 -14.62 2.90
N ARG A 47 4.35 -15.29 2.12
CA ARG A 47 4.17 -16.71 1.77
C ARG A 47 4.23 -17.58 3.02
N GLU A 48 5.30 -17.50 3.80
CA GLU A 48 5.48 -18.23 5.06
C GLU A 48 4.32 -17.98 6.05
N TRP A 49 3.81 -16.74 6.08
CA TRP A 49 2.70 -16.35 6.94
C TRP A 49 1.41 -17.05 6.55
N LEU A 50 1.07 -17.06 5.26
CA LEU A 50 -0.16 -17.71 4.78
C LEU A 50 -0.08 -19.24 4.73
N GLU A 51 1.12 -19.81 4.63
CA GLU A 51 1.32 -21.25 4.84
C GLU A 51 1.02 -21.63 6.30
N ARG A 52 1.42 -20.79 7.25
CA ARG A 52 1.25 -21.04 8.68
C ARG A 52 -0.15 -20.65 9.18
N TRP A 53 -0.72 -19.58 8.68
CA TRP A 53 -2.03 -19.05 9.07
C TRP A 53 -2.85 -18.66 7.83
N PRO A 54 -3.39 -19.67 7.12
CA PRO A 54 -4.12 -19.46 5.87
C PRO A 54 -5.45 -18.70 6.05
N THR A 55 -5.99 -18.68 7.26
CA THR A 55 -7.26 -18.00 7.58
C THR A 55 -7.11 -17.06 8.79
N PRO A 56 -8.05 -16.10 8.97
CA PRO A 56 -8.11 -15.30 10.18
C PRO A 56 -8.22 -16.15 11.46
N ALA A 57 -8.94 -17.29 11.40
CA ALA A 57 -9.14 -18.16 12.54
C ALA A 57 -7.82 -18.76 13.04
N ASP A 58 -6.95 -19.17 12.13
CA ASP A 58 -5.64 -19.74 12.48
C ASP A 58 -4.77 -18.72 13.21
N LEU A 59 -4.73 -17.46 12.71
CA LEU A 59 -3.96 -16.40 13.35
C LEU A 59 -4.57 -15.95 14.70
N ALA A 60 -5.90 -15.96 14.81
CA ALA A 60 -6.60 -15.51 16.00
C ALA A 60 -6.22 -16.31 17.25
N VAL A 61 -6.00 -17.62 17.11
CA VAL A 61 -5.66 -18.54 18.19
C VAL A 61 -4.16 -18.76 18.37
N ALA A 62 -3.34 -18.26 17.46
CA ALA A 62 -1.89 -18.43 17.49
C ALA A 62 -1.29 -17.80 18.76
N PRO A 63 -0.25 -18.41 19.37
CA PRO A 63 0.52 -17.76 20.44
C PRO A 63 1.14 -16.46 19.94
N THR A 64 0.99 -15.38 20.69
CA THR A 64 1.50 -14.06 20.30
C THR A 64 3.03 -14.06 20.11
N ALA A 65 3.75 -14.89 20.84
CA ALA A 65 5.19 -15.06 20.69
C ALA A 65 5.55 -15.59 19.28
N ASP A 66 4.78 -16.56 18.79
CA ASP A 66 4.94 -17.14 17.46
C ASP A 66 4.66 -16.12 16.35
N VAL A 67 3.61 -15.30 16.54
CA VAL A 67 3.24 -14.21 15.62
C VAL A 67 4.36 -13.19 15.51
N LEU A 68 4.97 -12.80 16.63
CA LEU A 68 6.10 -11.86 16.66
C LEU A 68 7.36 -12.47 16.04
N THR A 69 7.64 -13.75 16.30
CA THR A 69 8.77 -14.47 15.71
C THR A 69 8.63 -14.56 14.19
N ALA A 70 7.46 -14.91 13.68
CA ALA A 70 7.20 -15.00 12.26
C ALA A 70 7.20 -13.63 11.55
N TRP A 71 6.90 -12.54 12.28
CA TRP A 71 7.02 -11.18 11.75
C TRP A 71 8.46 -10.77 11.45
N ASP A 72 9.41 -11.33 12.18
CA ASP A 72 10.86 -11.19 12.00
C ASP A 72 11.28 -9.72 11.75
N ARG A 73 12.10 -9.51 10.71
CA ARG A 73 12.67 -8.21 10.36
C ARG A 73 11.77 -7.29 9.53
N LEU A 74 10.46 -7.52 9.46
CA LEU A 74 9.54 -6.58 8.78
C LEU A 74 9.50 -5.21 9.46
N GLY A 75 9.89 -5.14 10.74
CA GLY A 75 9.89 -3.92 11.54
C GLY A 75 8.50 -3.54 12.06
N TYR A 76 8.46 -2.59 12.99
CA TYR A 76 7.20 -2.14 13.60
C TYR A 76 6.31 -3.29 14.10
N PRO A 77 6.74 -4.09 15.08
CA PRO A 77 6.09 -5.34 15.49
C PRO A 77 4.64 -5.13 15.98
N ARG A 78 4.28 -3.91 16.37
CA ARG A 78 2.88 -3.57 16.68
C ARG A 78 1.92 -3.85 15.52
N ARG A 79 2.40 -3.86 14.26
CA ARG A 79 1.56 -4.21 13.10
C ARG A 79 1.15 -5.68 13.14
N ALA A 80 2.07 -6.58 13.56
CA ALA A 80 1.75 -8.00 13.74
C ALA A 80 0.68 -8.20 14.84
N LEU A 81 0.82 -7.50 15.95
CA LEU A 81 -0.16 -7.55 17.04
C LEU A 81 -1.53 -7.02 16.59
N ARG A 82 -1.55 -5.90 15.87
CA ARG A 82 -2.79 -5.36 15.29
C ARG A 82 -3.43 -6.28 14.25
N LEU A 83 -2.64 -6.96 13.45
CA LEU A 83 -3.13 -7.96 12.50
C LEU A 83 -3.76 -9.16 13.24
N GLN A 84 -3.16 -9.62 14.35
CA GLN A 84 -3.73 -10.67 15.19
C GLN A 84 -5.03 -10.20 15.88
N GLU A 85 -5.07 -8.97 16.39
CA GLU A 85 -6.30 -8.37 16.95
C GLU A 85 -7.40 -8.26 15.87
N ALA A 86 -7.04 -7.85 14.64
CA ALA A 86 -7.96 -7.81 13.51
C ALA A 86 -8.49 -9.21 13.17
N ALA A 87 -7.63 -10.22 13.16
CA ALA A 87 -8.04 -11.61 12.94
C ALA A 87 -9.06 -12.08 13.98
N ARG A 88 -8.83 -11.81 15.28
CA ARG A 88 -9.78 -12.09 16.34
C ARG A 88 -11.11 -11.36 16.16
N ALA A 89 -11.06 -10.10 15.74
CA ALA A 89 -12.27 -9.32 15.44
C ALA A 89 -13.04 -9.87 14.22
N VAL A 90 -12.34 -10.33 13.18
CA VAL A 90 -12.94 -10.99 12.01
C VAL A 90 -13.63 -12.28 12.42
N VAL A 91 -13.01 -13.08 13.26
CA VAL A 91 -13.64 -14.31 13.78
C VAL A 91 -14.86 -14.01 14.65
N GLY A 92 -14.73 -13.06 15.58
CA GLY A 92 -15.80 -12.80 16.55
C GLY A 92 -16.96 -11.96 16.04
N ARG A 93 -16.82 -11.23 14.94
CA ARG A 93 -17.82 -10.27 14.43
C ARG A 93 -18.25 -10.51 12.99
N HIS A 94 -17.51 -11.31 12.22
CA HIS A 94 -17.70 -11.51 10.79
C HIS A 94 -17.56 -12.98 10.38
N ASP A 95 -17.86 -13.92 11.28
CA ASP A 95 -17.86 -15.37 11.02
C ASP A 95 -16.57 -15.89 10.36
N GLY A 96 -15.43 -15.31 10.73
CA GLY A 96 -14.11 -15.69 10.19
C GLY A 96 -13.85 -15.19 8.76
N ARG A 97 -14.71 -14.36 8.19
CA ARG A 97 -14.56 -13.81 6.84
C ARG A 97 -14.23 -12.34 6.88
N VAL A 98 -13.20 -11.93 6.13
CA VAL A 98 -12.87 -10.50 5.98
C VAL A 98 -14.08 -9.79 5.37
N PRO A 99 -14.63 -8.73 6.01
CA PRO A 99 -15.79 -8.02 5.47
C PRO A 99 -15.43 -7.25 4.20
N ALA A 100 -16.36 -7.16 3.26
CA ALA A 100 -16.19 -6.37 2.05
C ALA A 100 -16.52 -4.88 2.27
N ASP A 101 -17.44 -4.57 3.21
CA ASP A 101 -17.85 -3.20 3.49
C ASP A 101 -16.71 -2.35 4.04
N PRO A 102 -16.39 -1.19 3.42
CA PRO A 102 -15.31 -0.31 3.87
C PRO A 102 -15.48 0.19 5.31
N ALA A 103 -16.71 0.40 5.79
CA ALA A 103 -16.95 0.83 7.16
C ALA A 103 -16.66 -0.31 8.15
N ALA A 104 -17.06 -1.53 7.84
CA ALA A 104 -16.73 -2.71 8.63
C ALA A 104 -15.22 -2.98 8.66
N LEU A 105 -14.53 -2.80 7.53
CA LEU A 105 -13.06 -2.89 7.46
C LEU A 105 -12.40 -1.86 8.38
N ARG A 106 -12.82 -0.60 8.36
CA ARG A 106 -12.28 0.45 9.23
C ARG A 106 -12.53 0.19 10.73
N ALA A 107 -13.55 -0.56 11.06
CA ALA A 107 -13.85 -0.94 12.45
C ALA A 107 -12.93 -2.05 13.00
N LEU A 108 -12.12 -2.69 12.14
CA LEU A 108 -11.13 -3.68 12.57
C LEU A 108 -9.90 -3.01 13.20
N PRO A 109 -9.32 -3.62 14.25
CA PRO A 109 -8.12 -3.10 14.89
C PRO A 109 -6.95 -2.90 13.92
N GLY A 110 -6.36 -1.69 13.91
CA GLY A 110 -5.20 -1.37 13.07
C GLY A 110 -5.49 -1.11 11.61
N ILE A 111 -6.74 -1.12 11.19
CA ILE A 111 -7.18 -0.82 9.82
C ILE A 111 -7.60 0.65 9.73
N GLY A 112 -6.82 1.44 9.01
CA GLY A 112 -7.13 2.85 8.70
C GLY A 112 -7.83 3.01 7.36
N GLU A 113 -8.16 4.26 7.01
CA GLU A 113 -8.82 4.65 5.75
C GLU A 113 -8.15 4.02 4.53
N TYR A 114 -6.82 4.15 4.42
CA TYR A 114 -6.05 3.60 3.30
C TYR A 114 -6.22 2.08 3.20
N THR A 115 -5.96 1.35 4.30
CA THR A 115 -6.00 -0.12 4.28
C THR A 115 -7.40 -0.64 4.01
N ALA A 116 -8.43 0.01 4.55
CA ALA A 116 -9.83 -0.35 4.26
C ALA A 116 -10.16 -0.16 2.78
N ALA A 117 -9.81 0.99 2.19
CA ALA A 117 -10.02 1.25 0.77
C ALA A 117 -9.24 0.27 -0.12
N ALA A 118 -7.98 -0.02 0.22
CA ALA A 118 -7.14 -0.96 -0.52
C ALA A 118 -7.72 -2.38 -0.50
N VAL A 119 -8.11 -2.88 0.67
CA VAL A 119 -8.72 -4.23 0.78
C VAL A 119 -10.07 -4.28 0.07
N ALA A 120 -10.93 -3.28 0.24
CA ALA A 120 -12.21 -3.20 -0.47
C ALA A 120 -12.02 -3.22 -2.00
N SER A 121 -11.05 -2.46 -2.50
CA SER A 121 -10.74 -2.39 -3.92
C SER A 121 -10.09 -3.69 -4.43
N PHE A 122 -9.00 -4.12 -3.82
CA PHE A 122 -8.17 -5.20 -4.38
C PHE A 122 -8.71 -6.61 -4.10
N ALA A 123 -9.41 -6.81 -2.99
CA ALA A 123 -9.97 -8.12 -2.64
C ALA A 123 -11.41 -8.31 -3.11
N PHE A 124 -12.18 -7.23 -3.23
CA PHE A 124 -13.63 -7.31 -3.49
C PHE A 124 -14.07 -6.54 -4.74
N GLY A 125 -13.15 -5.84 -5.42
CA GLY A 125 -13.47 -5.07 -6.62
C GLY A 125 -14.35 -3.83 -6.38
N ILE A 126 -14.50 -3.40 -5.12
CA ILE A 126 -15.28 -2.20 -4.78
C ILE A 126 -14.52 -0.95 -5.25
N PRO A 127 -15.17 0.01 -5.94
CA PRO A 127 -14.49 1.15 -6.56
C PRO A 127 -14.09 2.23 -5.54
N GLU A 128 -13.32 1.84 -4.53
CA GLU A 128 -12.73 2.76 -3.56
C GLU A 128 -11.50 3.48 -4.12
N THR A 129 -11.28 4.73 -3.70
CA THR A 129 -10.09 5.49 -4.11
C THR A 129 -8.91 5.16 -3.21
N VAL A 130 -7.93 4.46 -3.74
CA VAL A 130 -6.74 4.03 -3.00
C VAL A 130 -5.59 5.01 -3.22
N VAL A 131 -5.18 5.73 -2.17
CA VAL A 131 -4.18 6.79 -2.28
C VAL A 131 -3.02 6.55 -1.31
N ASP A 132 -1.97 5.89 -1.80
CA ASP A 132 -0.70 5.73 -1.10
C ASP A 132 0.30 6.84 -1.46
N THR A 133 1.51 6.77 -0.96
CA THR A 133 2.58 7.72 -1.27
C THR A 133 3.00 7.70 -2.74
N ASN A 134 2.86 6.58 -3.44
CA ASN A 134 3.16 6.45 -4.86
C ASN A 134 2.08 7.13 -5.71
N VAL A 135 0.81 6.83 -5.42
CA VAL A 135 -0.35 7.45 -6.08
C VAL A 135 -0.31 8.97 -5.89
N ARG A 136 -0.10 9.45 -4.65
CA ARG A 136 0.03 10.88 -4.35
C ARG A 136 1.10 11.55 -5.22
N ARG A 137 2.28 10.94 -5.33
CA ARG A 137 3.40 11.47 -6.10
C ARG A 137 3.11 11.51 -7.60
N VAL A 138 2.51 10.44 -8.15
CA VAL A 138 2.11 10.41 -9.56
C VAL A 138 1.11 11.53 -9.86
N ILE A 139 0.07 11.68 -9.03
CA ILE A 139 -0.96 12.72 -9.22
C ILE A 139 -0.37 14.12 -9.02
N ALA A 140 0.50 14.33 -8.03
CA ALA A 140 1.18 15.61 -7.83
C ALA A 140 1.95 16.03 -9.09
N ARG A 141 2.75 15.13 -9.67
CA ARG A 141 3.51 15.43 -10.87
C ARG A 141 2.65 15.52 -12.13
N ALA A 142 1.85 14.50 -12.38
CA ALA A 142 1.13 14.40 -13.64
C ALA A 142 0.01 15.45 -13.79
N VAL A 143 -0.62 15.85 -12.69
CA VAL A 143 -1.81 16.70 -12.69
C VAL A 143 -1.56 18.07 -12.07
N ALA A 144 -0.86 18.13 -10.92
CA ALA A 144 -0.63 19.41 -10.24
C ALA A 144 0.66 20.12 -10.68
N GLY A 145 1.57 19.46 -11.41
CA GLY A 145 2.86 20.03 -11.79
C GLY A 145 3.86 20.15 -10.63
N GLU A 146 3.59 19.49 -9.51
CA GLU A 146 4.41 19.55 -8.29
C GLU A 146 5.38 18.36 -8.23
N ALA A 147 6.65 18.62 -7.89
CA ALA A 147 7.68 17.56 -7.82
C ALA A 147 7.38 16.47 -6.79
N LEU A 148 6.85 16.86 -5.63
CA LEU A 148 6.47 15.96 -4.53
C LEU A 148 5.18 16.44 -3.87
N PRO A 149 4.32 15.55 -3.37
CA PRO A 149 3.17 15.92 -2.57
C PRO A 149 3.61 16.42 -1.19
N GLY A 150 2.75 17.19 -0.52
CA GLY A 150 2.96 17.65 0.85
C GLY A 150 3.14 16.50 1.87
N ARG A 151 3.44 16.83 3.13
CA ARG A 151 3.74 15.83 4.19
C ARG A 151 2.60 14.86 4.46
N SER A 152 1.37 15.34 4.46
CA SER A 152 0.17 14.53 4.75
C SER A 152 -0.83 14.61 3.61
N LEU A 153 -1.64 13.57 3.44
CA LEU A 153 -2.73 13.55 2.49
C LEU A 153 -3.77 14.60 2.86
N THR A 154 -4.06 15.51 1.93
CA THR A 154 -5.06 16.54 2.11
C THR A 154 -6.41 16.15 1.49
N ARG A 155 -7.48 16.81 1.93
CA ARG A 155 -8.82 16.63 1.29
C ARG A 155 -8.81 17.04 -0.19
N ALA A 156 -8.00 18.02 -0.57
CA ALA A 156 -7.86 18.44 -1.96
C ALA A 156 -7.18 17.37 -2.83
N GLU A 157 -6.10 16.74 -2.33
CA GLU A 157 -5.45 15.61 -3.01
C GLU A 157 -6.42 14.42 -3.15
N MET A 158 -7.18 14.08 -2.11
CA MET A 158 -8.17 13.00 -2.16
C MET A 158 -9.26 13.30 -3.20
N ARG A 159 -9.84 14.50 -3.22
CA ARG A 159 -10.83 14.89 -4.25
C ARG A 159 -10.24 14.81 -5.67
N ARG A 160 -8.99 15.21 -5.85
CA ARG A 160 -8.30 15.12 -7.13
C ARG A 160 -8.13 13.66 -7.57
N ALA A 161 -7.76 12.78 -6.66
CA ALA A 161 -7.66 11.35 -6.94
C ALA A 161 -9.02 10.75 -7.30
N GLN A 162 -10.07 11.09 -6.55
CA GLN A 162 -11.45 10.68 -6.83
C GLN A 162 -11.94 11.11 -8.22
N ALA A 163 -11.65 12.36 -8.62
CA ALA A 163 -12.02 12.89 -9.93
C ALA A 163 -11.31 12.19 -11.12
N LEU A 164 -10.23 11.48 -10.85
CA LEU A 164 -9.46 10.73 -11.86
C LEU A 164 -9.88 9.25 -11.94
N MET A 165 -10.68 8.77 -10.98
CA MET A 165 -11.15 7.40 -10.97
C MET A 165 -12.09 7.14 -12.16
N PRO A 166 -11.92 6.01 -12.86
CA PRO A 166 -12.93 5.55 -13.81
C PRO A 166 -14.27 5.25 -13.12
N GLU A 167 -15.38 5.52 -13.80
CA GLU A 167 -16.72 5.20 -13.30
C GLU A 167 -16.99 3.69 -13.27
N ASP A 168 -16.42 2.95 -14.21
CA ASP A 168 -16.53 1.48 -14.27
C ASP A 168 -15.72 0.84 -13.12
N PRO A 169 -16.33 0.00 -12.26
CA PRO A 169 -15.68 -0.59 -11.08
C PRO A 169 -14.46 -1.45 -11.41
N ALA A 170 -14.51 -2.25 -12.46
CA ALA A 170 -13.39 -3.10 -12.86
C ALA A 170 -12.20 -2.26 -13.33
N ARG A 171 -12.48 -1.18 -14.06
CA ARG A 171 -11.46 -0.21 -14.47
C ARG A 171 -10.93 0.62 -13.30
N ALA A 172 -11.77 0.93 -12.31
CA ALA A 172 -11.36 1.64 -11.09
C ALA A 172 -10.32 0.84 -10.30
N ASN A 173 -10.56 -0.46 -10.09
CA ASN A 173 -9.62 -1.35 -9.42
C ASN A 173 -8.28 -1.45 -10.20
N ALA A 174 -8.34 -1.70 -11.51
CA ALA A 174 -7.14 -1.73 -12.35
C ALA A 174 -6.39 -0.39 -12.35
N TRP A 175 -7.11 0.74 -12.29
CA TRP A 175 -6.52 2.08 -12.22
C TRP A 175 -5.75 2.28 -10.91
N ASN A 176 -6.32 1.91 -9.75
CA ASN A 176 -5.65 1.98 -8.46
C ASN A 176 -4.30 1.22 -8.49
N ALA A 177 -4.34 -0.04 -8.96
CA ALA A 177 -3.14 -0.86 -9.06
C ALA A 177 -2.11 -0.27 -10.03
N ALA A 178 -2.56 0.24 -11.19
CA ALA A 178 -1.70 0.77 -12.23
C ALA A 178 -1.00 2.06 -11.82
N VAL A 179 -1.70 3.01 -11.17
CA VAL A 179 -1.09 4.27 -10.71
C VAL A 179 -0.09 4.00 -9.57
N MET A 180 -0.43 3.09 -8.67
CA MET A 180 0.48 2.66 -7.59
C MET A 180 1.76 2.04 -8.17
N GLU A 181 1.64 1.14 -9.16
CA GLU A 181 2.76 0.48 -9.81
C GLU A 181 3.62 1.45 -10.61
N LEU A 182 3.01 2.39 -11.33
CA LEU A 182 3.72 3.47 -12.03
C LEU A 182 4.58 4.29 -11.05
N GLY A 183 4.01 4.64 -9.91
CA GLY A 183 4.72 5.35 -8.85
C GLY A 183 5.88 4.55 -8.27
N ALA A 184 5.71 3.23 -8.14
CA ALA A 184 6.75 2.36 -7.60
C ALA A 184 7.90 2.10 -8.58
N LEU A 185 7.62 1.96 -9.89
CA LEU A 185 8.60 1.51 -10.87
C LEU A 185 9.18 2.62 -11.75
N VAL A 186 8.39 3.64 -12.07
CA VAL A 186 8.76 4.69 -13.04
C VAL A 186 8.81 6.06 -12.38
N CYS A 187 7.69 6.53 -11.82
CA CYS A 187 7.60 7.85 -11.20
C CYS A 187 8.14 7.83 -9.77
N THR A 188 9.40 7.40 -9.59
CA THR A 188 10.04 7.29 -8.28
C THR A 188 10.31 8.65 -7.64
N ALA A 189 10.54 8.68 -6.32
CA ALA A 189 10.68 9.95 -5.60
C ALA A 189 11.95 10.73 -6.00
N ARG A 190 13.08 10.02 -6.14
CA ARG A 190 14.40 10.64 -6.36
C ARG A 190 14.82 10.70 -7.82
N SER A 191 14.57 9.62 -8.56
CA SER A 191 15.04 9.46 -9.93
C SER A 191 13.94 8.90 -10.81
N PRO A 192 12.93 9.69 -11.19
CA PRO A 192 11.86 9.24 -12.06
C PRO A 192 12.40 8.97 -13.49
N ALA A 193 12.00 7.84 -14.07
CA ALA A 193 12.34 7.46 -15.43
C ALA A 193 11.28 8.02 -16.42
N CYS A 194 11.30 9.34 -16.62
CA CYS A 194 10.28 10.03 -17.41
C CYS A 194 10.31 9.64 -18.90
N ASP A 195 11.46 9.23 -19.42
CA ASP A 195 11.67 8.69 -20.77
C ASP A 195 10.85 7.41 -21.04
N ARG A 196 10.55 6.63 -20.00
CA ARG A 196 9.73 5.41 -20.08
C ARG A 196 8.33 5.57 -19.51
N CYS A 197 7.96 6.79 -19.12
CA CYS A 197 6.69 7.04 -18.47
C CYS A 197 5.55 7.14 -19.50
N PRO A 198 4.47 6.34 -19.36
CA PRO A 198 3.32 6.42 -20.28
C PRO A 198 2.55 7.73 -20.18
N LEU A 199 2.84 8.57 -19.17
CA LEU A 199 2.22 9.87 -18.96
C LEU A 199 3.14 11.03 -19.34
N ALA A 200 4.35 10.80 -19.86
CA ALA A 200 5.36 11.85 -20.09
C ALA A 200 4.82 13.02 -20.92
N GLU A 201 4.13 12.73 -22.02
CA GLU A 201 3.58 13.73 -22.94
C GLU A 201 2.48 14.63 -22.32
N THR A 202 1.77 14.11 -21.31
CA THR A 202 0.65 14.81 -20.65
C THR A 202 0.97 15.23 -19.21
N CYS A 203 2.21 15.00 -18.77
CA CYS A 203 2.63 15.27 -17.41
C CYS A 203 2.88 16.76 -17.18
N ALA A 204 2.07 17.39 -16.33
CA ALA A 204 2.18 18.80 -16.01
C ALA A 204 3.56 19.18 -15.43
N TRP A 205 4.18 18.31 -14.62
CA TRP A 205 5.51 18.56 -14.05
C TRP A 205 6.60 18.53 -15.12
N VAL A 206 6.53 17.60 -16.08
CA VAL A 206 7.47 17.53 -17.22
C VAL A 206 7.27 18.75 -18.12
N ALA A 207 6.04 19.10 -18.45
CA ALA A 207 5.72 20.30 -19.24
C ALA A 207 6.23 21.61 -18.61
N ALA A 208 6.31 21.66 -17.28
CA ALA A 208 6.86 22.78 -16.51
C ALA A 208 8.41 22.75 -16.42
N GLY A 209 9.10 21.85 -17.12
CA GLY A 209 10.56 21.70 -17.08
C GLY A 209 11.08 20.97 -15.86
N SER A 210 10.25 20.15 -15.22
CA SER A 210 10.60 19.30 -14.07
C SER A 210 11.22 20.08 -12.89
N PRO A 211 10.56 21.13 -12.37
CA PRO A 211 11.11 21.94 -11.30
C PRO A 211 11.42 21.10 -10.04
N PRO A 212 12.46 21.45 -9.27
CA PRO A 212 12.77 20.75 -8.03
C PRO A 212 11.66 20.94 -7.00
N PRO A 213 11.55 20.05 -5.98
CA PRO A 213 10.57 20.23 -4.93
C PRO A 213 10.85 21.49 -4.09
N VAL A 214 9.81 22.22 -3.73
CA VAL A 214 9.91 23.42 -2.89
C VAL A 214 10.45 23.08 -1.50
N GLU A 215 10.04 21.94 -0.94
CA GLU A 215 10.57 21.41 0.30
C GLU A 215 11.18 20.04 0.07
N VAL A 216 12.45 19.86 0.45
CA VAL A 216 13.08 18.53 0.47
C VAL A 216 12.75 17.85 1.80
N PRO A 217 12.05 16.71 1.81
CA PRO A 217 11.80 15.98 3.04
C PRO A 217 13.12 15.61 3.71
N ARG A 218 13.36 16.12 4.92
CA ARG A 218 14.52 15.71 5.70
C ARG A 218 14.35 14.26 6.13
N GLY A 219 15.31 13.40 5.79
CA GLY A 219 15.37 12.04 6.29
C GLY A 219 15.45 12.05 7.83
N GLN A 220 14.80 11.08 8.46
CA GLN A 220 14.91 10.91 9.90
C GLN A 220 16.37 10.56 10.25
N ALA A 221 16.98 11.28 11.17
CA ALA A 221 18.33 10.98 11.64
C ALA A 221 18.37 9.53 12.16
N TRP A 222 19.47 8.84 11.90
CA TRP A 222 19.73 7.50 12.43
C TRP A 222 20.63 7.57 13.66
N ALA A 223 21.72 8.34 13.55
CA ALA A 223 22.71 8.48 14.60
C ALA A 223 22.14 9.22 15.82
N GLY A 224 22.42 8.73 17.02
CA GLY A 224 21.98 9.33 18.28
C GLY A 224 20.49 9.17 18.60
N THR A 225 19.78 8.26 17.94
CA THR A 225 18.35 8.03 18.19
C THR A 225 18.09 6.71 18.92
N ASP A 226 16.98 6.61 19.65
CA ASP A 226 16.49 5.36 20.25
C ASP A 226 16.35 4.23 19.21
N ARG A 227 16.17 4.60 17.93
CA ARG A 227 16.10 3.65 16.83
C ARG A 227 17.43 2.97 16.59
N GLN A 228 18.54 3.69 16.73
CA GLN A 228 19.90 3.13 16.65
C GLN A 228 20.16 2.19 17.83
N VAL A 229 19.81 2.62 19.04
CA VAL A 229 19.99 1.81 20.27
C VAL A 229 19.19 0.52 20.18
N ARG A 230 17.90 0.60 19.81
CA ARG A 230 17.07 -0.60 19.60
C ARG A 230 17.62 -1.52 18.52
N GLY A 231 18.17 -0.97 17.43
CA GLY A 231 18.82 -1.76 16.38
C GLY A 231 20.05 -2.52 16.89
N ALA A 232 20.86 -1.89 17.73
CA ALA A 232 22.04 -2.53 18.34
C ALA A 232 21.65 -3.66 19.31
N VAL A 233 20.65 -3.43 20.16
CA VAL A 233 20.13 -4.45 21.10
C VAL A 233 19.52 -5.66 20.38
N MET A 234 18.87 -5.45 19.23
CA MET A 234 18.26 -6.54 18.44
C MET A 234 19.28 -7.30 17.58
N ALA A 235 20.51 -6.79 17.46
CA ALA A 235 21.60 -7.42 16.71
C ALA A 235 22.57 -8.22 17.60
N ALA A 236 22.49 -8.04 18.91
CA ALA A 236 23.26 -8.78 19.93
C ALA A 236 22.56 -10.09 20.30
#